data_13580f39c5f74a1a4580b9784189b459
#
_entry.id   13580f39c5f74a1a4580b9784189b459
#
_cell.length_a   1.000
_cell.length_b   1.000
_cell.length_c   1.000
_cell.angle_alpha   90.00
_cell.angle_beta   90.00
_cell.angle_gamma   90.00
#
_symmetry.space_group_name_H-M   'P 1'
#
loop_
_entity.id
_entity.type
_entity.pdbx_description
1 polymer ?
#
loop_
_entity_poly.entity_id
_entity_poly.type
_entity_poly.pdbx_seq_one_letter_code
_entity_poly.pdbx_strand_id
1 'polypeptide(L)'
;MYVFCVGMYRACSTWQYEVIAHLIERHRGGRRLGYLTGEQFDELDRREGDDGTWKVLKSHEEHGRFARALDEGRAFAVYAHRDVRDVVFSLMHKRKVDFEALVARGMVHQVLANDRFWAARPRSIAQRYDRLIADPAAGVGELAAHLGLALAPGEAAEVAAEYSFQANRKRAMELGDRLRRGGVDLDDPSIALAHDRRTLLHWNHMREGRVGDWGDRATPAQRAVLARLCNAWLSANGYEPDRPGPGRRGVAEAIRSELAMARGRAACSLRLLSLRHPRLARTIKPLLGIAPEAPMAAPAPVGPRPDDQGEAAGPRGVGRPAARSRDVSGRG
;
A
#
# COMPACT_ATOMS: atom_id res chain seq x y z
N MET A 1 -7.69 4.21 -17.62
CA MET A 1 -8.19 4.52 -16.24
C MET A 1 -7.29 3.88 -15.20
N TYR A 2 -6.85 4.65 -14.19
CA TYR A 2 -5.98 4.14 -13.09
C TYR A 2 -6.76 3.94 -11.80
N VAL A 3 -6.32 2.99 -10.97
CA VAL A 3 -6.77 2.84 -9.56
C VAL A 3 -5.54 2.83 -8.67
N PHE A 4 -5.43 3.83 -7.81
CA PHE A 4 -4.33 4.02 -6.87
C PHE A 4 -4.70 3.41 -5.52
N CYS A 5 -4.10 2.27 -5.19
CA CYS A 5 -4.22 1.66 -3.87
C CYS A 5 -3.16 2.27 -2.96
N VAL A 6 -3.57 3.25 -2.17
CA VAL A 6 -2.69 4.05 -1.32
C VAL A 6 -3.13 3.96 0.13
N GLY A 7 -2.35 4.44 1.05
CA GLY A 7 -2.75 4.39 2.45
C GLY A 7 -1.58 4.59 3.39
N MET A 8 -1.89 4.71 4.65
CA MET A 8 -0.88 4.68 5.69
C MET A 8 -0.09 3.37 5.62
N TYR A 9 1.17 3.45 5.97
CA TYR A 9 1.94 2.24 6.21
C TYR A 9 1.22 1.36 7.24
N ARG A 10 1.18 0.05 7.01
CA ARG A 10 0.61 -0.91 7.94
C ARG A 10 -0.91 -0.79 8.20
N ALA A 11 -1.65 -0.24 7.23
CA ALA A 11 -3.10 -0.01 7.30
C ALA A 11 -3.89 -0.78 6.23
N CYS A 12 -3.49 -1.98 5.86
CA CYS A 12 -4.17 -2.85 4.86
C CYS A 12 -4.08 -2.41 3.39
N SER A 13 -3.24 -1.45 3.00
CA SER A 13 -3.14 -1.04 1.59
C SER A 13 -2.73 -2.17 0.62
N THR A 14 -2.04 -3.21 1.10
CA THR A 14 -1.76 -4.42 0.30
C THR A 14 -3.03 -5.24 0.08
N TRP A 15 -3.85 -5.42 1.09
CA TRP A 15 -5.16 -6.08 0.98
C TRP A 15 -6.06 -5.34 -0.01
N GLN A 16 -6.16 -4.01 0.09
CA GLN A 16 -6.91 -3.22 -0.87
C GLN A 16 -6.40 -3.41 -2.31
N TYR A 17 -5.07 -3.43 -2.50
CA TYR A 17 -4.47 -3.68 -3.80
C TYR A 17 -4.85 -5.05 -4.36
N GLU A 18 -4.81 -6.11 -3.56
CA GLU A 18 -5.18 -7.46 -3.99
C GLU A 18 -6.67 -7.56 -4.36
N VAL A 19 -7.54 -7.05 -3.49
CA VAL A 19 -9.00 -7.04 -3.71
C VAL A 19 -9.36 -6.24 -4.96
N ILE A 20 -8.86 -5.02 -5.09
CA ILE A 20 -9.17 -4.16 -6.23
C ILE A 20 -8.62 -4.74 -7.52
N ALA A 21 -7.41 -5.27 -7.50
CA ALA A 21 -6.83 -5.88 -8.69
C ALA A 21 -7.64 -7.11 -9.13
N HIS A 22 -8.10 -7.94 -8.18
CA HIS A 22 -9.02 -9.05 -8.46
C HIS A 22 -10.32 -8.55 -9.12
N LEU A 23 -10.99 -7.59 -8.52
CA LEU A 23 -12.24 -7.05 -9.04
C LEU A 23 -12.06 -6.40 -10.44
N ILE A 24 -11.00 -5.65 -10.63
CA ILE A 24 -10.71 -5.00 -11.91
C ILE A 24 -10.34 -6.02 -12.99
N GLU A 25 -9.54 -7.03 -12.67
CA GLU A 25 -9.23 -8.14 -13.60
C GLU A 25 -10.51 -8.86 -14.03
N ARG A 26 -11.41 -9.16 -13.08
CA ARG A 26 -12.66 -9.89 -13.32
C ARG A 26 -13.72 -9.07 -14.08
N HIS A 27 -13.96 -7.82 -13.68
CA HIS A 27 -15.10 -7.03 -14.16
C HIS A 27 -14.75 -6.05 -15.29
N ARG A 28 -13.48 -5.71 -15.48
CA ARG A 28 -13.02 -4.69 -16.44
C ARG A 28 -11.92 -5.18 -17.38
N GLY A 29 -11.45 -6.42 -17.25
CA GLY A 29 -10.32 -6.92 -18.04
C GLY A 29 -9.03 -6.11 -17.82
N GLY A 30 -8.88 -5.48 -16.65
CA GLY A 30 -7.73 -4.64 -16.35
C GLY A 30 -6.50 -5.44 -15.91
N ARG A 31 -5.43 -4.72 -15.52
CA ARG A 31 -4.15 -5.34 -15.14
C ARG A 31 -3.49 -4.69 -13.93
N ARG A 32 -2.64 -5.48 -13.26
CA ARG A 32 -1.80 -5.05 -12.15
C ARG A 32 -0.52 -4.38 -12.65
N LEU A 33 -0.16 -3.26 -12.05
CA LEU A 33 1.12 -2.57 -12.32
C LEU A 33 2.14 -2.77 -11.19
N GLY A 34 1.73 -3.31 -10.06
CA GLY A 34 2.59 -3.45 -8.89
C GLY A 34 2.75 -2.14 -8.10
N TYR A 35 3.89 -2.02 -7.41
CA TYR A 35 4.24 -0.80 -6.69
C TYR A 35 4.96 0.18 -7.62
N LEU A 36 4.48 1.42 -7.66
CA LEU A 36 5.12 2.48 -8.42
C LEU A 36 5.39 3.70 -7.53
N THR A 37 6.56 4.30 -7.70
CA THR A 37 6.85 5.65 -7.22
C THR A 37 6.14 6.69 -8.10
N GLY A 38 6.06 7.93 -7.62
CA GLY A 38 5.47 9.01 -8.44
C GLY A 38 6.23 9.27 -9.74
N GLU A 39 7.55 9.09 -9.74
CA GLU A 39 8.39 9.23 -10.95
C GLU A 39 8.14 8.08 -11.95
N GLN A 40 8.07 6.85 -11.44
CA GLN A 40 7.77 5.67 -12.28
C GLN A 40 6.35 5.75 -12.86
N PHE A 41 5.40 6.26 -12.09
CA PHE A 41 4.05 6.50 -12.59
C PHE A 41 4.04 7.57 -13.68
N ASP A 42 4.77 8.67 -13.52
CA ASP A 42 4.89 9.73 -14.53
C ASP A 42 5.48 9.22 -15.84
N GLU A 43 6.49 8.38 -15.77
CA GLU A 43 7.11 7.76 -16.94
C GLU A 43 6.12 6.80 -17.64
N LEU A 44 5.43 5.97 -16.88
CA LEU A 44 4.43 5.05 -17.39
C LEU A 44 3.27 5.80 -18.05
N ASP A 45 2.72 6.83 -17.38
CA ASP A 45 1.59 7.61 -17.88
C ASP A 45 1.92 8.35 -19.19
N ARG A 46 3.15 8.88 -19.29
CA ARG A 46 3.63 9.48 -20.57
C ARG A 46 3.80 8.47 -21.70
N ARG A 47 4.23 7.26 -21.38
CA ARG A 47 4.47 6.22 -22.39
C ARG A 47 3.18 5.56 -22.89
N GLU A 48 2.26 5.25 -21.98
CA GLU A 48 1.06 4.48 -22.31
C GLU A 48 -0.18 5.35 -22.56
N GLY A 49 -0.22 6.54 -21.97
CA GLY A 49 -1.37 7.43 -22.08
C GLY A 49 -2.66 6.80 -21.54
N ASP A 50 -3.80 7.25 -22.06
CA ASP A 50 -5.11 6.63 -21.81
C ASP A 50 -5.45 5.67 -22.97
N ASP A 51 -5.09 4.42 -22.78
CA ASP A 51 -5.37 3.32 -23.71
C ASP A 51 -6.73 2.65 -23.47
N GLY A 52 -7.59 3.25 -22.63
CA GLY A 52 -8.89 2.70 -22.25
C GLY A 52 -8.84 1.53 -21.28
N THR A 53 -7.66 0.99 -20.94
CA THR A 53 -7.55 -0.13 -20.00
C THR A 53 -7.55 0.34 -18.54
N TRP A 54 -8.05 -0.53 -17.65
CA TRP A 54 -7.98 -0.33 -16.22
C TRP A 54 -6.65 -0.84 -15.67
N LYS A 55 -5.97 -0.01 -14.90
CA LYS A 55 -4.61 -0.28 -14.39
C LYS A 55 -4.58 -0.03 -12.89
N VAL A 56 -4.26 -1.07 -12.12
CA VAL A 56 -4.21 -1.01 -10.66
C VAL A 56 -2.76 -0.95 -10.20
N LEU A 57 -2.44 0.07 -9.40
CA LEU A 57 -1.11 0.22 -8.81
C LEU A 57 -1.19 0.51 -7.32
N LYS A 58 -0.10 0.24 -6.62
CA LYS A 58 0.08 0.58 -5.22
C LYS A 58 1.16 1.63 -5.07
N SER A 59 0.94 2.59 -4.16
CA SER A 59 1.95 3.54 -3.75
C SER A 59 1.75 3.96 -2.29
N HIS A 60 2.76 4.59 -1.70
CA HIS A 60 2.66 5.29 -0.41
C HIS A 60 3.11 6.74 -0.53
N GLU A 61 3.48 7.16 -1.73
CA GLU A 61 4.05 8.49 -1.94
C GLU A 61 2.96 9.52 -2.19
N GLU A 62 3.15 10.72 -1.65
CA GLU A 62 2.48 11.91 -2.13
C GLU A 62 3.26 12.46 -3.33
N HIS A 63 2.64 12.54 -4.49
CA HIS A 63 3.29 13.06 -5.68
C HIS A 63 2.30 13.79 -6.58
N GLY A 64 2.72 14.94 -7.14
CA GLY A 64 1.87 15.80 -7.97
C GLY A 64 1.28 15.12 -9.21
N ARG A 65 1.91 14.07 -9.72
CA ARG A 65 1.41 13.30 -10.87
C ARG A 65 0.20 12.46 -10.51
N PHE A 66 0.19 11.84 -9.33
CA PHE A 66 -1.01 11.16 -8.82
C PHE A 66 -2.16 12.15 -8.63
N ALA A 67 -1.88 13.32 -8.02
CA ALA A 67 -2.88 14.36 -7.83
C ALA A 67 -3.49 14.77 -9.18
N ARG A 68 -2.66 15.07 -10.17
CA ARG A 68 -3.10 15.47 -11.51
C ARG A 68 -4.01 14.42 -12.15
N ALA A 69 -3.64 13.15 -12.12
CA ALA A 69 -4.46 12.08 -12.71
C ALA A 69 -5.85 11.97 -12.06
N LEU A 70 -5.94 12.22 -10.72
CA LEU A 70 -7.22 12.29 -10.00
C LEU A 70 -8.02 13.53 -10.39
N ASP A 71 -7.40 14.70 -10.42
CA ASP A 71 -8.03 15.98 -10.76
C ASP A 71 -8.55 15.97 -12.21
N GLU A 72 -7.85 15.33 -13.14
CA GLU A 72 -8.23 15.10 -14.53
C GLU A 72 -9.29 13.99 -14.71
N GLY A 73 -9.71 13.32 -13.65
CA GLY A 73 -10.70 12.23 -13.72
C GLY A 73 -10.19 10.93 -14.35
N ARG A 74 -8.88 10.79 -14.55
CA ARG A 74 -8.22 9.61 -15.13
C ARG A 74 -7.88 8.53 -14.10
N ALA A 75 -8.14 8.80 -12.82
CA ALA A 75 -7.87 7.87 -11.75
C ALA A 75 -8.94 7.89 -10.66
N PHE A 76 -8.99 6.78 -9.91
CA PHE A 76 -9.61 6.66 -8.59
C PHE A 76 -8.51 6.43 -7.55
N ALA A 77 -8.72 6.88 -6.32
CA ALA A 77 -7.86 6.52 -5.21
C ALA A 77 -8.63 5.73 -4.16
N VAL A 78 -7.97 4.74 -3.58
CA VAL A 78 -8.46 4.00 -2.43
C VAL A 78 -7.42 4.12 -1.33
N TYR A 79 -7.81 4.77 -0.26
CA TYR A 79 -6.96 5.11 0.86
C TYR A 79 -7.32 4.31 2.10
N ALA A 80 -6.34 3.64 2.71
CA ALA A 80 -6.53 2.98 4.00
C ALA A 80 -5.84 3.75 5.10
N HIS A 81 -6.53 3.98 6.23
CA HIS A 81 -5.92 4.57 7.41
C HIS A 81 -6.16 3.72 8.67
N ARG A 82 -5.24 3.84 9.61
CA ARG A 82 -5.24 3.14 10.88
C ARG A 82 -4.86 4.11 11.98
N ASP A 83 -5.20 3.78 13.23
CA ASP A 83 -4.67 4.49 14.38
C ASP A 83 -3.15 4.67 14.24
N VAL A 84 -2.70 5.93 14.17
CA VAL A 84 -1.29 6.26 13.92
C VAL A 84 -0.37 5.66 14.98
N ARG A 85 -0.86 5.49 16.22
CA ARG A 85 -0.12 4.87 17.31
C ARG A 85 0.20 3.41 17.00
N ASP A 86 -0.79 2.65 16.52
CA ASP A 86 -0.57 1.28 16.03
C ASP A 86 0.37 1.23 14.83
N VAL A 87 0.27 2.20 13.92
CA VAL A 87 1.19 2.32 12.76
C VAL A 87 2.62 2.49 13.24
N VAL A 88 2.86 3.36 14.23
CA VAL A 88 4.19 3.61 14.80
C VAL A 88 4.80 2.33 15.36
N PHE A 89 4.10 1.62 16.25
CA PHE A 89 4.61 0.38 16.85
C PHE A 89 4.79 -0.75 15.82
N SER A 90 3.93 -0.79 14.81
CA SER A 90 4.09 -1.72 13.70
C SER A 90 5.32 -1.41 12.84
N LEU A 91 5.63 -0.13 12.61
CA LEU A 91 6.81 0.32 11.87
C LEU A 91 8.11 0.07 12.65
N MET A 92 8.13 0.32 13.97
CA MET A 92 9.26 0.01 14.84
C MET A 92 9.65 -1.47 14.70
N HIS A 93 8.66 -2.35 14.81
CA HIS A 93 8.86 -3.79 14.63
C HIS A 93 9.37 -4.15 13.23
N LYS A 94 8.70 -3.66 12.19
CA LYS A 94 9.06 -3.96 10.78
C LYS A 94 10.46 -3.48 10.41
N ARG A 95 10.86 -2.32 10.90
CA ARG A 95 12.14 -1.68 10.57
C ARG A 95 13.26 -2.02 11.56
N LYS A 96 12.95 -2.77 12.63
CA LYS A 96 13.87 -3.09 13.71
C LYS A 96 14.55 -1.82 14.28
N VAL A 97 13.77 -0.77 14.52
CA VAL A 97 14.23 0.52 15.07
C VAL A 97 13.49 0.87 16.35
N ASP A 98 14.13 1.62 17.23
CA ASP A 98 13.51 2.17 18.43
C ASP A 98 12.56 3.34 18.13
N PHE A 99 11.80 3.76 19.16
CA PHE A 99 10.81 4.79 19.05
C PHE A 99 11.42 6.16 18.72
N GLU A 100 12.48 6.54 19.40
CA GLU A 100 13.17 7.82 19.24
C GLU A 100 13.74 7.96 17.84
N ALA A 101 14.40 6.90 17.33
CA ALA A 101 14.92 6.88 15.97
C ALA A 101 13.80 7.00 14.92
N LEU A 102 12.66 6.34 15.14
CA LEU A 102 11.52 6.44 14.23
C LEU A 102 10.92 7.84 14.20
N VAL A 103 10.75 8.47 15.36
CA VAL A 103 10.28 9.85 15.49
C VAL A 103 11.28 10.82 14.86
N ALA A 104 12.58 10.70 15.17
CA ALA A 104 13.65 11.57 14.65
C ALA A 104 13.81 11.46 13.13
N ARG A 105 13.53 10.31 12.53
CA ARG A 105 13.48 10.11 11.06
C ARG A 105 12.26 10.74 10.39
N GLY A 106 11.34 11.33 11.16
CA GLY A 106 10.14 11.99 10.65
C GLY A 106 9.04 11.05 10.18
N MET A 107 9.10 9.77 10.52
CA MET A 107 8.11 8.79 10.04
C MET A 107 6.69 9.10 10.48
N VAL A 108 6.49 9.57 11.71
CA VAL A 108 5.16 9.97 12.20
C VAL A 108 4.63 11.16 11.39
N HIS A 109 5.46 12.17 11.19
CA HIS A 109 5.10 13.35 10.39
C HIS A 109 4.79 12.98 8.93
N GLN A 110 5.56 12.05 8.35
CA GLN A 110 5.32 11.55 6.99
C GLN A 110 3.99 10.81 6.87
N VAL A 111 3.65 9.94 7.83
CA VAL A 111 2.36 9.24 7.85
C VAL A 111 1.21 10.24 7.85
N LEU A 112 1.29 11.28 8.68
CA LEU A 112 0.27 12.33 8.77
C LEU A 112 0.25 13.24 7.53
N ALA A 113 1.39 13.49 6.89
CA ALA A 113 1.48 14.27 5.66
C ALA A 113 0.84 13.52 4.49
N ASN A 114 1.18 12.23 4.32
CA ASN A 114 0.56 11.38 3.30
C ASN A 114 -0.94 11.28 3.47
N ASP A 115 -1.42 11.18 4.72
CA ASP A 115 -2.86 11.17 5.00
C ASP A 115 -3.55 12.43 4.50
N ARG A 116 -3.03 13.61 4.88
CA ARG A 116 -3.59 14.88 4.42
C ARG A 116 -3.59 15.02 2.90
N PHE A 117 -2.55 14.50 2.24
CA PHE A 117 -2.48 14.52 0.79
C PHE A 117 -3.58 13.70 0.14
N TRP A 118 -3.78 12.45 0.59
CA TRP A 118 -4.72 11.53 -0.04
C TRP A 118 -6.17 11.77 0.37
N ALA A 119 -6.43 12.08 1.64
CA ALA A 119 -7.79 12.34 2.14
C ALA A 119 -8.46 13.57 1.49
N ALA A 120 -7.67 14.52 1.03
CA ALA A 120 -8.17 15.74 0.37
C ALA A 120 -8.40 15.59 -1.14
N ARG A 121 -8.17 14.41 -1.74
CA ARG A 121 -8.28 14.24 -3.20
C ARG A 121 -9.68 13.89 -3.66
N PRO A 122 -10.11 14.42 -4.83
CA PRO A 122 -11.33 14.00 -5.48
C PRO A 122 -11.22 12.51 -5.88
N ARG A 123 -12.38 11.85 -6.02
CA ARG A 123 -12.46 10.44 -6.42
C ARG A 123 -11.64 9.51 -5.53
N SER A 124 -11.53 9.86 -4.24
CA SER A 124 -10.86 9.06 -3.21
C SER A 124 -11.88 8.55 -2.20
N ILE A 125 -11.78 7.27 -1.84
CA ILE A 125 -12.49 6.68 -0.71
C ILE A 125 -11.48 6.38 0.40
N ALA A 126 -11.85 6.68 1.65
CA ALA A 126 -11.04 6.38 2.81
C ALA A 126 -11.67 5.24 3.61
N GLN A 127 -10.92 4.17 3.87
CA GLN A 127 -11.37 3.03 4.68
C GLN A 127 -10.56 2.92 5.97
N ARG A 128 -11.24 2.69 7.08
CA ARG A 128 -10.59 2.48 8.38
C ARG A 128 -10.19 1.02 8.55
N TYR A 129 -8.97 0.81 9.01
CA TYR A 129 -8.40 -0.52 9.27
C TYR A 129 -9.26 -1.37 10.20
N ASP A 130 -9.73 -0.82 11.29
CA ASP A 130 -10.56 -1.51 12.29
C ASP A 130 -11.91 -1.97 11.72
N ARG A 131 -12.53 -1.18 10.84
CA ARG A 131 -13.75 -1.58 10.13
C ARG A 131 -13.48 -2.68 9.10
N LEU A 132 -12.38 -2.56 8.35
CA LEU A 132 -11.97 -3.58 7.39
C LEU A 132 -11.68 -4.95 8.05
N ILE A 133 -11.13 -4.94 9.27
CA ILE A 133 -10.90 -6.18 10.02
C ILE A 133 -12.20 -6.74 10.58
N ALA A 134 -13.13 -5.88 11.01
CA ALA A 134 -14.42 -6.31 11.57
C ALA A 134 -15.36 -6.89 10.50
N ASP A 135 -15.43 -6.25 9.34
CA ASP A 135 -16.29 -6.68 8.21
C ASP A 135 -15.57 -6.47 6.87
N PRO A 136 -14.71 -7.42 6.47
CA PRO A 136 -14.01 -7.35 5.19
C PRO A 136 -14.95 -7.38 3.98
N ALA A 137 -16.11 -8.06 4.07
CA ALA A 137 -17.06 -8.17 2.97
C ALA A 137 -17.74 -6.82 2.68
N ALA A 138 -18.15 -6.09 3.73
CA ALA A 138 -18.63 -4.72 3.57
C ALA A 138 -17.54 -3.84 2.95
N GLY A 139 -16.27 -3.98 3.39
CA GLY A 139 -15.14 -3.27 2.80
C GLY A 139 -14.97 -3.54 1.30
N VAL A 140 -15.12 -4.79 0.83
CA VAL A 140 -15.12 -5.13 -0.61
C VAL A 140 -16.27 -4.45 -1.34
N GLY A 141 -17.49 -4.47 -0.76
CA GLY A 141 -18.66 -3.80 -1.33
C GLY A 141 -18.47 -2.30 -1.51
N GLU A 142 -17.89 -1.61 -0.50
CA GLU A 142 -17.56 -0.19 -0.58
C GLU A 142 -16.57 0.12 -1.73
N LEU A 143 -15.53 -0.72 -1.88
CA LEU A 143 -14.55 -0.58 -2.97
C LEU A 143 -15.20 -0.75 -4.33
N ALA A 144 -16.03 -1.78 -4.49
CA ALA A 144 -16.75 -2.03 -5.74
C ALA A 144 -17.67 -0.86 -6.10
N ALA A 145 -18.46 -0.38 -5.15
CA ALA A 145 -19.37 0.77 -5.34
C ALA A 145 -18.59 2.03 -5.74
N HIS A 146 -17.46 2.31 -5.09
CA HIS A 146 -16.59 3.44 -5.42
C HIS A 146 -16.06 3.39 -6.85
N LEU A 147 -15.76 2.19 -7.35
CA LEU A 147 -15.26 1.95 -8.72
C LEU A 147 -16.37 1.75 -9.74
N GLY A 148 -17.64 1.84 -9.36
CA GLY A 148 -18.79 1.62 -10.24
C GLY A 148 -18.89 0.18 -10.73
N LEU A 149 -18.52 -0.80 -9.89
CA LEU A 149 -18.62 -2.22 -10.19
C LEU A 149 -19.89 -2.81 -9.56
N ALA A 150 -20.66 -3.54 -10.35
CA ALA A 150 -21.80 -4.32 -9.85
C ALA A 150 -21.30 -5.74 -9.51
N LEU A 151 -21.36 -6.10 -8.23
CA LEU A 151 -21.01 -7.43 -7.77
C LEU A 151 -22.22 -8.37 -7.82
N ALA A 152 -21.96 -9.64 -8.11
CA ALA A 152 -22.98 -10.67 -7.99
C ALA A 152 -23.34 -10.90 -6.49
N PRO A 153 -24.54 -11.44 -6.19
CA PRO A 153 -24.88 -11.81 -4.83
C PRO A 153 -23.86 -12.77 -4.23
N GLY A 154 -23.32 -12.43 -3.05
CA GLY A 154 -22.29 -13.22 -2.36
C GLY A 154 -20.84 -12.94 -2.79
N GLU A 155 -20.60 -12.33 -3.93
CA GLU A 155 -19.23 -12.10 -4.47
C GLU A 155 -18.34 -11.31 -3.52
N ALA A 156 -18.86 -10.29 -2.84
CA ALA A 156 -18.09 -9.53 -1.85
C ALA A 156 -17.56 -10.43 -0.72
N ALA A 157 -18.39 -11.38 -0.24
CA ALA A 157 -17.98 -12.32 0.79
C ALA A 157 -16.96 -13.34 0.28
N GLU A 158 -17.10 -13.82 -0.96
CA GLU A 158 -16.14 -14.72 -1.60
C GLU A 158 -14.77 -14.06 -1.73
N VAL A 159 -14.72 -12.85 -2.27
CA VAL A 159 -13.47 -12.08 -2.40
C VAL A 159 -12.85 -11.76 -1.03
N ALA A 160 -13.65 -11.38 -0.04
CA ALA A 160 -13.18 -11.16 1.31
C ALA A 160 -12.57 -12.41 1.95
N ALA A 161 -13.18 -13.59 1.72
CA ALA A 161 -12.67 -14.88 2.19
C ALA A 161 -11.35 -15.27 1.51
N GLU A 162 -11.26 -15.09 0.18
CA GLU A 162 -10.03 -15.36 -0.58
C GLU A 162 -8.84 -14.52 -0.09
N TYR A 163 -9.06 -13.25 0.23
CA TYR A 163 -8.03 -12.33 0.74
C TYR A 163 -8.09 -12.15 2.26
N SER A 164 -8.68 -13.10 2.99
CA SER A 164 -8.76 -13.05 4.46
C SER A 164 -7.37 -12.96 5.12
N PHE A 165 -7.34 -12.52 6.38
CA PHE A 165 -6.10 -12.47 7.16
C PHE A 165 -5.39 -13.82 7.19
N GLN A 166 -6.13 -14.92 7.39
CA GLN A 166 -5.58 -16.27 7.42
C GLN A 166 -5.02 -16.70 6.07
N ALA A 167 -5.75 -16.44 4.98
CA ALA A 167 -5.30 -16.74 3.63
C ALA A 167 -4.01 -15.98 3.28
N ASN A 168 -3.97 -14.68 3.57
CA ASN A 168 -2.78 -13.87 3.31
C ASN A 168 -1.61 -14.22 4.25
N ARG A 169 -1.88 -14.59 5.51
CA ARG A 169 -0.84 -15.11 6.42
C ARG A 169 -0.22 -16.39 5.87
N LYS A 170 -1.02 -17.33 5.40
CA LYS A 170 -0.55 -18.56 4.76
C LYS A 170 0.34 -18.24 3.54
N ARG A 171 -0.11 -17.37 2.63
CA ARG A 171 0.67 -16.92 1.46
C ARG A 171 2.00 -16.27 1.85
N ALA A 172 2.02 -15.43 2.91
CA ALA A 172 3.23 -14.81 3.41
C ALA A 172 4.23 -15.84 3.99
N MET A 173 3.75 -16.84 4.73
CA MET A 173 4.56 -17.93 5.26
C MET A 173 5.15 -18.78 4.11
N GLU A 174 4.33 -19.17 3.14
CA GLU A 174 4.77 -19.92 1.95
C GLU A 174 5.85 -19.14 1.15
N LEU A 175 5.72 -17.81 1.07
CA LEU A 175 6.76 -16.97 0.46
C LEU A 175 8.05 -17.04 1.27
N GLY A 176 7.99 -16.92 2.59
CA GLY A 176 9.15 -17.07 3.47
C GLY A 176 9.86 -18.43 3.30
N ASP A 177 9.07 -19.50 3.21
CA ASP A 177 9.62 -20.85 3.01
C ASP A 177 10.25 -21.03 1.63
N ARG A 178 9.68 -20.42 0.58
CA ARG A 178 10.32 -20.40 -0.75
C ARG A 178 11.65 -19.68 -0.74
N LEU A 179 11.72 -18.51 -0.08
CA LEU A 179 12.95 -17.75 0.05
C LEU A 179 14.05 -18.56 0.79
N ARG A 180 13.71 -19.21 1.92
CA ARG A 180 14.65 -20.07 2.65
C ARG A 180 15.17 -21.24 1.80
N ARG A 181 14.27 -21.93 1.08
CA ARG A 181 14.65 -23.03 0.17
C ARG A 181 15.53 -22.54 -0.99
N GLY A 182 15.38 -21.28 -1.39
CA GLY A 182 16.25 -20.61 -2.36
C GLY A 182 17.59 -20.13 -1.80
N GLY A 183 17.93 -20.45 -0.54
CA GLY A 183 19.18 -20.04 0.09
C GLY A 183 19.20 -18.59 0.58
N VAL A 184 18.04 -17.93 0.67
CA VAL A 184 17.94 -16.54 1.13
C VAL A 184 17.95 -16.50 2.66
N ASP A 185 18.88 -15.74 3.24
CA ASP A 185 18.90 -15.45 4.67
C ASP A 185 17.83 -14.43 5.02
N LEU A 186 16.78 -14.85 5.73
CA LEU A 186 15.68 -13.97 6.14
C LEU A 186 16.03 -13.03 7.29
N ASP A 187 17.17 -13.22 7.95
CA ASP A 187 17.66 -12.30 8.98
C ASP A 187 18.46 -11.14 8.39
N ASP A 188 18.86 -11.23 7.13
CA ASP A 188 19.46 -10.12 6.41
C ASP A 188 18.45 -8.95 6.28
N PRO A 189 18.78 -7.75 6.81
CA PRO A 189 17.89 -6.58 6.71
C PRO A 189 17.51 -6.19 5.27
N SER A 190 18.33 -6.50 4.27
CA SER A 190 18.06 -6.21 2.86
C SER A 190 16.85 -6.98 2.34
N ILE A 191 16.55 -8.15 2.90
CA ILE A 191 15.43 -9.01 2.53
C ILE A 191 14.10 -8.60 3.20
N ALA A 192 14.14 -7.68 4.17
CA ALA A 192 12.94 -7.24 4.88
C ALA A 192 11.84 -6.67 3.95
N LEU A 193 12.21 -6.23 2.75
CA LEU A 193 11.29 -5.71 1.72
C LEU A 193 10.97 -6.73 0.61
N ALA A 194 11.50 -7.95 0.67
CA ALA A 194 11.15 -8.99 -0.31
C ALA A 194 9.66 -9.30 -0.27
N HIS A 195 9.03 -9.32 -1.43
CA HIS A 195 7.60 -9.53 -1.59
C HIS A 195 7.29 -10.34 -2.84
N ASP A 196 6.11 -10.92 -2.86
CA ASP A 196 5.54 -11.52 -4.06
C ASP A 196 5.20 -10.41 -5.09
N ARG A 197 5.61 -10.57 -6.34
CA ARG A 197 5.45 -9.53 -7.37
C ARG A 197 4.00 -9.23 -7.71
N ARG A 198 3.15 -10.25 -7.70
CA ARG A 198 1.73 -10.12 -8.09
C ARG A 198 0.91 -9.48 -6.97
N THR A 199 1.10 -9.97 -5.75
CA THR A 199 0.27 -9.57 -4.60
C THR A 199 0.86 -8.42 -3.80
N LEU A 200 2.16 -8.13 -3.95
CA LEU A 200 2.93 -7.20 -3.13
C LEU A 200 2.94 -7.57 -1.63
N LEU A 201 2.62 -8.83 -1.33
CA LEU A 201 2.63 -9.36 0.01
C LEU A 201 4.06 -9.70 0.41
N HIS A 202 4.54 -9.13 1.50
CA HIS A 202 5.87 -9.44 2.03
C HIS A 202 5.83 -10.71 2.88
N TRP A 203 6.90 -11.48 2.89
CA TRP A 203 7.03 -12.67 3.72
C TRP A 203 6.83 -12.41 5.22
N ASN A 204 7.18 -11.21 5.70
CA ASN A 204 7.06 -10.75 7.09
C ASN A 204 5.92 -9.74 7.31
N HIS A 205 4.91 -9.72 6.43
CA HIS A 205 3.86 -8.68 6.44
C HIS A 205 2.85 -8.87 7.55
N MET A 206 2.50 -10.12 7.83
CA MET A 206 1.40 -10.48 8.72
C MET A 206 1.95 -10.82 10.12
N ARG A 207 1.49 -10.07 11.13
CA ARG A 207 1.78 -10.37 12.53
C ARG A 207 0.53 -10.92 13.20
N GLU A 208 -0.17 -10.14 13.95
CA GLU A 208 -1.35 -10.56 14.72
C GLU A 208 -2.64 -9.86 14.27
N GLY A 209 -2.53 -8.77 13.53
CA GLY A 209 -3.68 -8.01 13.04
C GLY A 209 -4.47 -7.26 14.13
N ARG A 210 -3.92 -7.13 15.34
CA ARG A 210 -4.62 -6.52 16.48
C ARG A 210 -4.85 -5.03 16.28
N VAL A 211 -5.99 -4.55 16.75
CA VAL A 211 -6.33 -3.12 16.86
C VAL A 211 -6.06 -2.68 18.30
N GLY A 212 -5.42 -1.52 18.49
CA GLY A 212 -5.13 -0.97 19.81
C GLY A 212 -3.92 -1.56 20.53
N ASP A 213 -3.13 -2.42 19.88
CA ASP A 213 -1.93 -3.07 20.44
C ASP A 213 -0.88 -2.09 21.00
N TRP A 214 -0.92 -0.83 20.55
CA TRP A 214 -0.03 0.22 21.03
C TRP A 214 -0.20 0.52 22.52
N GLY A 215 -1.42 0.38 23.07
CA GLY A 215 -1.75 0.74 24.44
C GLY A 215 -0.96 -0.07 25.48
N ASP A 216 -0.76 -1.36 25.22
CA ASP A 216 0.00 -2.27 26.10
C ASP A 216 1.51 -2.13 25.94
N ARG A 217 1.96 -1.51 24.84
CA ARG A 217 3.37 -1.45 24.45
C ARG A 217 4.01 -0.09 24.70
N ALA A 218 3.22 0.97 24.73
CA ALA A 218 3.70 2.32 24.85
C ALA A 218 4.05 2.69 26.31
N THR A 219 5.28 3.16 26.52
CA THR A 219 5.66 3.77 27.81
C THR A 219 4.91 5.11 28.02
N PRO A 220 4.78 5.60 29.25
CA PRO A 220 4.17 6.91 29.50
C PRO A 220 4.84 8.05 28.71
N ALA A 221 6.16 8.01 28.50
CA ALA A 221 6.89 8.99 27.73
C ALA A 221 6.52 8.92 26.24
N GLN A 222 6.46 7.73 25.67
CA GLN A 222 6.06 7.50 24.26
C GLN A 222 4.61 7.94 24.03
N ARG A 223 3.70 7.62 24.96
CA ARG A 223 2.30 8.07 24.91
C ARG A 223 2.20 9.59 24.85
N ALA A 224 2.97 10.29 25.66
CA ALA A 224 2.93 11.75 25.67
C ALA A 224 3.52 12.37 24.38
N VAL A 225 4.54 11.77 23.76
CA VAL A 225 5.04 12.20 22.43
C VAL A 225 3.97 11.96 21.37
N LEU A 226 3.35 10.78 21.35
CA LEU A 226 2.30 10.44 20.40
C LEU A 226 1.06 11.33 20.58
N ALA A 227 0.65 11.63 21.81
CA ALA A 227 -0.45 12.56 22.07
C ALA A 227 -0.19 13.93 21.44
N ARG A 228 1.02 14.47 21.60
CA ARG A 228 1.40 15.76 20.97
C ARG A 228 1.43 15.72 19.45
N LEU A 229 1.87 14.62 18.87
CA LEU A 229 2.01 14.48 17.42
C LEU A 229 0.69 14.12 16.72
N CYS A 230 -0.17 13.33 17.37
CA CYS A 230 -1.26 12.64 16.72
C CYS A 230 -2.67 13.00 17.19
N ASN A 231 -2.87 13.57 18.40
CA ASN A 231 -4.22 13.74 18.97
C ASN A 231 -5.15 14.56 18.08
N ALA A 232 -4.67 15.64 17.47
CA ALA A 232 -5.50 16.42 16.56
C ALA A 232 -5.98 15.57 15.36
N TRP A 233 -5.10 14.75 14.80
CA TRP A 233 -5.43 13.85 13.71
C TRP A 233 -6.36 12.72 14.20
N LEU A 234 -6.10 12.13 15.36
CA LEU A 234 -6.93 11.07 15.96
C LEU A 234 -8.36 11.54 16.11
N SER A 235 -8.57 12.70 16.74
CA SER A 235 -9.91 13.28 16.92
C SER A 235 -10.61 13.56 15.60
N ALA A 236 -9.89 14.12 14.60
CA ALA A 236 -10.44 14.43 13.29
C ALA A 236 -10.85 13.19 12.49
N ASN A 237 -10.25 12.02 12.79
CA ASN A 237 -10.51 10.75 12.10
C ASN A 237 -11.33 9.75 12.95
N GLY A 238 -11.93 10.21 14.05
CA GLY A 238 -12.83 9.42 14.88
C GLY A 238 -12.12 8.34 15.72
N TYR A 239 -10.83 8.54 16.02
CA TYR A 239 -10.09 7.75 17.01
C TYR A 239 -10.07 8.49 18.35
N GLU A 240 -10.08 7.73 19.46
CA GLU A 240 -9.98 8.31 20.79
C GLU A 240 -8.58 8.92 21.01
N PRO A 241 -8.48 10.23 21.31
CA PRO A 241 -7.20 10.85 21.63
C PRO A 241 -6.64 10.35 22.95
N ASP A 242 -5.33 10.18 23.04
CA ASP A 242 -4.67 9.78 24.28
C ASP A 242 -4.49 10.99 25.21
N ARG A 243 -4.81 10.80 26.49
CA ARG A 243 -4.62 11.78 27.55
C ARG A 243 -3.62 11.23 28.57
N PRO A 244 -2.32 11.20 28.24
CA PRO A 244 -1.34 10.69 29.18
C PRO A 244 -1.40 11.49 30.48
N GLY A 245 -1.51 10.76 31.60
CA GLY A 245 -1.46 11.40 32.91
C GLY A 245 -0.13 12.12 33.14
N PRO A 246 -0.04 12.94 34.20
CA PRO A 246 1.17 13.67 34.56
C PRO A 246 2.27 12.69 35.04
N GLY A 247 2.87 11.97 34.11
CA GLY A 247 4.03 11.11 34.41
C GLY A 247 5.26 11.98 34.72
N ARG A 248 5.99 11.65 35.78
CA ARG A 248 7.30 12.26 36.05
C ARG A 248 8.28 11.82 34.95
N ARG A 249 8.54 12.69 33.98
CA ARG A 249 9.61 12.49 33.03
C ARG A 249 10.90 13.07 33.60
N GLY A 250 11.99 12.36 33.47
CA GLY A 250 13.30 12.94 33.71
C GLY A 250 13.57 14.07 32.70
N VAL A 251 14.23 15.13 33.14
CA VAL A 251 14.58 16.28 32.29
C VAL A 251 15.32 15.83 31.01
N ALA A 252 16.25 14.90 31.13
CA ALA A 252 17.01 14.36 30.01
C ALA A 252 16.13 13.61 28.99
N GLU A 253 15.10 12.90 29.44
CA GLU A 253 14.14 12.20 28.59
C GLU A 253 13.25 13.20 27.84
N ALA A 254 12.79 14.24 28.53
CA ALA A 254 12.01 15.30 27.92
C ALA A 254 12.80 16.02 26.81
N ILE A 255 14.07 16.38 27.08
CA ILE A 255 14.96 16.99 26.10
C ILE A 255 15.18 16.09 24.89
N ARG A 256 15.46 14.79 25.07
CA ARG A 256 15.61 13.83 23.96
C ARG A 256 14.36 13.75 23.10
N SER A 257 13.19 13.68 23.73
CA SER A 257 11.91 13.66 23.00
C SER A 257 11.67 14.93 22.17
N GLU A 258 11.95 16.10 22.72
CA GLU A 258 11.83 17.39 22.00
C GLU A 258 12.79 17.45 20.79
N LEU A 259 14.04 17.03 21.00
CA LEU A 259 15.02 16.97 19.90
C LEU A 259 14.61 15.97 18.82
N ALA A 260 14.09 14.79 19.19
CA ALA A 260 13.61 13.80 18.24
C ALA A 260 12.43 14.34 17.41
N MET A 261 11.45 15.00 18.05
CA MET A 261 10.32 15.61 17.34
C MET A 261 10.76 16.76 16.42
N ALA A 262 11.68 17.62 16.86
CA ALA A 262 12.20 18.72 16.04
C ALA A 262 12.95 18.19 14.80
N ARG A 263 13.84 17.21 15.00
CA ARG A 263 14.55 16.53 13.89
C ARG A 263 13.57 15.85 12.93
N GLY A 264 12.58 15.16 13.45
CA GLY A 264 11.55 14.48 12.65
C GLY A 264 10.74 15.43 11.79
N ARG A 265 10.38 16.59 12.33
CA ARG A 265 9.71 17.67 11.59
C ARG A 265 10.58 18.18 10.44
N ALA A 266 11.85 18.48 10.73
CA ALA A 266 12.80 18.94 9.72
C ALA A 266 13.01 17.87 8.62
N ALA A 267 13.20 16.62 8.98
CA ALA A 267 13.37 15.51 8.04
C ALA A 267 12.15 15.35 7.11
N CYS A 268 10.93 15.41 7.67
CA CYS A 268 9.70 15.37 6.87
C CYS A 268 9.60 16.57 5.92
N SER A 269 9.88 17.80 6.41
CA SER A 269 9.85 19.01 5.58
C SER A 269 10.83 18.94 4.41
N LEU A 270 12.05 18.46 4.65
CA LEU A 270 13.07 18.26 3.61
C LEU A 270 12.63 17.19 2.59
N ARG A 271 12.00 16.11 3.05
CA ARG A 271 11.44 15.10 2.15
C ARG A 271 10.34 15.69 1.26
N LEU A 272 9.39 16.43 1.82
CA LEU A 272 8.31 17.07 1.08
C LEU A 272 8.84 18.08 0.06
N LEU A 273 9.83 18.87 0.45
CA LEU A 273 10.52 19.78 -0.46
C LEU A 273 11.20 19.01 -1.61
N SER A 274 11.83 17.87 -1.29
CA SER A 274 12.48 17.02 -2.29
C SER A 274 11.50 16.46 -3.31
N LEU A 275 10.31 16.05 -2.87
CA LEU A 275 9.24 15.55 -3.75
C LEU A 275 8.66 16.65 -4.65
N ARG A 276 8.56 17.89 -4.13
CA ARG A 276 8.05 19.03 -4.90
C ARG A 276 9.09 19.61 -5.86
N HIS A 277 10.36 19.55 -5.49
CA HIS A 277 11.48 20.15 -6.23
C HIS A 277 12.63 19.15 -6.44
N PRO A 278 12.46 18.10 -7.25
CA PRO A 278 13.45 17.02 -7.37
C PRO A 278 14.80 17.48 -7.92
N ARG A 279 14.84 18.56 -8.74
CA ARG A 279 16.10 19.15 -9.23
C ARG A 279 16.88 19.81 -8.09
N LEU A 280 16.20 20.60 -7.26
CA LEU A 280 16.79 21.25 -6.10
C LEU A 280 17.26 20.22 -5.06
N ALA A 281 16.51 19.17 -4.86
CA ALA A 281 16.85 18.10 -3.94
C ALA A 281 18.14 17.37 -4.32
N ARG A 282 18.39 17.14 -5.60
CA ARG A 282 19.64 16.53 -6.10
C ARG A 282 20.88 17.37 -5.77
N THR A 283 20.74 18.69 -5.71
CA THR A 283 21.84 19.60 -5.37
C THR A 283 22.05 19.73 -3.86
N ILE A 284 20.96 19.78 -3.08
CA ILE A 284 21.02 20.07 -1.63
C ILE A 284 21.32 18.81 -0.79
N LYS A 285 20.80 17.65 -1.14
CA LYS A 285 21.01 16.41 -0.36
C LYS A 285 22.50 16.10 -0.12
N PRO A 286 23.37 16.13 -1.14
CA PRO A 286 24.81 15.90 -0.92
C PRO A 286 25.46 16.96 0.00
N LEU A 287 25.04 18.23 -0.10
CA LEU A 287 25.55 19.32 0.74
C LEU A 287 25.18 19.16 2.21
N LEU A 288 24.06 18.49 2.49
CA LEU A 288 23.59 18.18 3.85
C LEU A 288 24.09 16.82 4.36
N GLY A 289 24.95 16.11 3.62
CA GLY A 289 25.43 14.78 3.97
C GLY A 289 24.30 13.72 3.98
N ILE A 290 23.17 14.01 3.32
CA ILE A 290 22.05 13.08 3.19
C ILE A 290 22.38 12.14 2.04
N ALA A 291 22.76 10.93 2.38
CA ALA A 291 22.95 9.88 1.38
C ALA A 291 21.68 9.75 0.51
N PRO A 292 21.82 9.56 -0.82
CA PRO A 292 20.68 9.21 -1.64
C PRO A 292 20.00 7.98 -1.01
N GLU A 293 18.69 8.07 -0.79
CA GLU A 293 17.93 6.85 -0.47
C GLU A 293 18.27 5.85 -1.58
N ALA A 294 18.90 4.74 -1.21
CA ALA A 294 19.13 3.67 -2.17
C ALA A 294 17.77 3.40 -2.83
N PRO A 295 17.69 3.41 -4.17
CA PRO A 295 16.46 3.04 -4.85
C PRO A 295 16.04 1.75 -4.18
N MET A 296 14.77 1.64 -3.76
CA MET A 296 14.26 0.38 -3.24
C MET A 296 14.63 -0.65 -4.29
N ALA A 297 15.72 -1.39 -4.02
CA ALA A 297 16.21 -2.40 -4.94
C ALA A 297 14.99 -3.24 -5.26
N ALA A 298 14.64 -3.34 -6.55
CA ALA A 298 13.60 -4.25 -6.95
C ALA A 298 14.01 -5.59 -6.33
N PRO A 299 13.22 -6.16 -5.42
CA PRO A 299 13.61 -7.41 -4.77
C PRO A 299 13.90 -8.42 -5.86
N ALA A 300 14.92 -9.25 -5.62
CA ALA A 300 15.27 -10.31 -6.54
C ALA A 300 13.99 -11.07 -6.94
N PRO A 301 13.75 -11.34 -8.22
CA PRO A 301 12.54 -11.93 -8.71
C PRO A 301 12.34 -13.30 -8.06
N VAL A 302 11.36 -13.41 -7.18
CA VAL A 302 10.84 -14.73 -6.81
C VAL A 302 10.05 -15.20 -8.01
N GLY A 303 10.50 -16.25 -8.66
CA GLY A 303 9.90 -16.78 -9.89
C GLY A 303 8.41 -17.08 -9.76
N PRO A 304 7.68 -17.26 -10.87
CA PRO A 304 6.26 -17.56 -10.87
C PRO A 304 5.98 -18.82 -10.05
N ARG A 305 4.79 -18.89 -9.46
CA ARG A 305 4.31 -20.13 -8.82
C ARG A 305 4.19 -21.22 -9.89
N PRO A 306 4.41 -22.50 -9.54
CA PRO A 306 4.14 -23.60 -10.46
C PRO A 306 2.74 -23.55 -11.09
N ASP A 307 1.74 -23.04 -10.33
CA ASP A 307 0.34 -22.92 -10.74
C ASP A 307 0.09 -21.77 -11.73
N ASP A 308 0.97 -20.78 -11.82
CA ASP A 308 0.84 -19.65 -12.75
C ASP A 308 1.16 -20.06 -14.21
N GLN A 309 1.67 -21.27 -14.44
CA GLN A 309 1.96 -21.79 -15.80
C GLN A 309 0.76 -22.47 -16.46
N GLY A 310 -0.35 -22.68 -15.70
CA GLY A 310 -1.53 -23.42 -16.17
C GLY A 310 -2.58 -22.60 -16.90
N GLU A 311 -2.63 -21.27 -16.76
CA GLU A 311 -3.70 -20.45 -17.34
C GLU A 311 -3.45 -19.84 -18.72
N ALA A 312 -2.28 -20.08 -19.33
CA ALA A 312 -1.94 -19.54 -20.65
C ALA A 312 -2.38 -20.41 -21.84
N ALA A 313 -3.07 -21.52 -21.62
CA ALA A 313 -3.62 -22.36 -22.68
C ALA A 313 -5.13 -22.11 -22.83
N GLY A 314 -5.52 -21.01 -23.46
CA GLY A 314 -6.86 -20.81 -23.99
C GLY A 314 -7.23 -21.91 -24.99
N PRO A 315 -8.50 -22.30 -25.13
CA PRO A 315 -8.90 -23.41 -25.96
C PRO A 315 -8.55 -23.14 -27.43
N ARG A 316 -7.74 -24.02 -28.00
CA ARG A 316 -7.47 -24.06 -29.44
C ARG A 316 -8.80 -24.22 -30.17
N GLY A 317 -9.10 -23.27 -31.06
CA GLY A 317 -10.30 -23.23 -31.85
C GLY A 317 -10.59 -24.56 -32.54
N VAL A 318 -11.80 -25.06 -32.29
CA VAL A 318 -12.38 -26.17 -33.03
C VAL A 318 -12.57 -25.69 -34.46
N GLY A 319 -11.85 -26.35 -35.41
CA GLY A 319 -11.92 -26.05 -36.82
C GLY A 319 -13.34 -26.19 -37.35
N ARG A 320 -13.81 -25.18 -38.04
CA ARG A 320 -15.03 -25.23 -38.87
C ARG A 320 -14.85 -26.29 -39.96
N PRO A 321 -15.78 -27.23 -40.18
CA PRO A 321 -15.77 -28.09 -41.33
C PRO A 321 -16.11 -27.27 -42.60
N ALA A 322 -15.33 -27.44 -43.65
CA ALA A 322 -15.54 -26.85 -44.95
C ALA A 322 -16.88 -27.28 -45.55
N ALA A 323 -17.71 -26.33 -45.92
CA ALA A 323 -18.92 -26.55 -46.72
C ALA A 323 -18.52 -27.00 -48.12
N ARG A 324 -18.86 -28.23 -48.49
CA ARG A 324 -18.81 -28.74 -49.86
C ARG A 324 -19.91 -28.07 -50.68
N SER A 325 -19.50 -27.30 -51.69
CA SER A 325 -20.38 -26.88 -52.77
C SER A 325 -20.86 -28.09 -53.57
N ARG A 326 -22.16 -28.29 -53.58
CA ARG A 326 -22.80 -29.18 -54.62
C ARG A 326 -23.17 -28.31 -55.81
N ASP A 327 -22.49 -28.57 -56.87
CA ASP A 327 -22.84 -28.19 -58.19
C ASP A 327 -24.08 -28.99 -58.64
N VAL A 328 -25.14 -28.34 -59.06
CA VAL A 328 -26.25 -28.96 -59.73
C VAL A 328 -26.48 -28.17 -61.03
N SER A 329 -25.84 -28.63 -62.07
CA SER A 329 -26.23 -28.34 -63.43
C SER A 329 -27.34 -29.37 -63.84
N GLY A 330 -28.41 -28.94 -64.45
CA GLY A 330 -29.32 -29.88 -65.09
C GLY A 330 -30.67 -29.27 -65.40
N ARG A 331 -30.78 -28.64 -66.55
CA ARG A 331 -31.81 -28.79 -67.62
C ARG A 331 -33.26 -29.08 -67.19
N GLY A 332 -34.14 -28.25 -67.72
CA GLY A 332 -35.58 -28.48 -67.82
C GLY A 332 -36.28 -27.16 -68.03
#